data_7d521e25212ea42e4156247c7dcaf3fa
#
_entry.id   7d521e25212ea42e4156247c7dcaf3fa
#
_cell.length_a   1.000
_cell.length_b   1.000
_cell.length_c   1.000
_cell.angle_alpha   90.00
_cell.angle_beta   90.00
_cell.angle_gamma   90.00
#
_symmetry.space_group_name_H-M   'P 1'
#
loop_
_entity.id
_entity.type
_entity.pdbx_description
1 polymer ?
#
loop_
_entity_poly.entity_id
_entity_poly.type
_entity_poly.pdbx_seq_one_letter_code
_entity_poly.pdbx_strand_id
1 'polypeptide(L)'
;MDAAERKLTQMQIEEQALMKESDQASQERLEALRREIATAQEDLDKRKAEWQNEKDAIEHVQNLKSDLEGAQLEEERATREGDLVKASEIRYARIPALQQQLHAAEEELNVKQQDGAILKEEVSDDEIAEVVSTWTGIPVQKMMQGEMAKLVDLEDKLHERVVGQDEAVSSVAGAIRRNRAGLSDPNRPIGSFLFLSPTGVGKTELAKALAEYLFDSEKAMVRIDMSEYMEKFSVQRLIGAPPGYVGYDEGGQLTEAVRRKPYSVILLDEIEKAHPDVFNILLQVLDDGRLTDGQGRVVSFKNAIIIMTSNVGSQFIREFAEHGDEKAMKQAIDGALRATFRPEFINRIDDVVVFNALNMTNIEPIVDLQLEEVRDRLADRRITLDVTPAAMEHLSIDGYDPIFGARPLKRLIQKEIVDRIAQKVVEGKLRDRSHVLISIDQDGNYECTVEEPLELDAMPLDDLLTEGDK
;
A
#
# COMPACT_ATOMS: atom_id res chain seq x y z
N MET A 1 -14.28 -15.93 3.26
CA MET A 1 -14.38 -17.10 4.14
C MET A 1 -13.02 -17.65 4.51
N ASP A 2 -12.15 -18.01 3.58
CA ASP A 2 -10.78 -18.52 3.83
C ASP A 2 -9.95 -17.71 4.82
N ALA A 3 -9.97 -16.37 4.71
CA ALA A 3 -9.20 -15.51 5.64
C ALA A 3 -9.74 -15.61 7.09
N ALA A 4 -11.06 -15.70 7.26
CA ALA A 4 -11.68 -15.86 8.58
C ALA A 4 -11.40 -17.25 9.17
N GLU A 5 -11.41 -18.31 8.34
CA GLU A 5 -11.05 -19.68 8.76
C GLU A 5 -9.58 -19.78 9.18
N ARG A 6 -8.67 -19.14 8.42
CA ARG A 6 -7.24 -19.09 8.78
C ARG A 6 -7.01 -18.34 10.08
N LYS A 7 -7.70 -17.19 10.27
CA LYS A 7 -7.62 -16.43 11.52
C LYS A 7 -8.13 -17.25 12.71
N LEU A 8 -9.26 -17.92 12.56
CA LEU A 8 -9.80 -18.81 13.59
C LEU A 8 -8.84 -19.94 13.94
N THR A 9 -8.24 -20.59 12.92
CA THR A 9 -7.24 -21.64 13.12
C THR A 9 -6.01 -21.12 13.86
N GLN A 10 -5.54 -19.92 13.54
CA GLN A 10 -4.42 -19.27 14.23
C GLN A 10 -4.75 -19.00 15.70
N MET A 11 -5.94 -18.49 15.99
CA MET A 11 -6.41 -18.26 17.37
C MET A 11 -6.54 -19.57 18.14
N GLN A 12 -6.99 -20.66 17.52
CA GLN A 12 -7.06 -21.99 18.14
C GLN A 12 -5.65 -22.58 18.44
N ILE A 13 -4.65 -22.29 17.59
CA ILE A 13 -3.25 -22.66 17.84
C ILE A 13 -2.70 -21.86 19.05
N GLU A 14 -2.98 -20.58 19.13
CA GLU A 14 -2.61 -19.71 20.26
C GLU A 14 -3.27 -20.21 21.56
N GLU A 15 -4.54 -20.60 21.52
CA GLU A 15 -5.24 -21.21 22.66
C GLU A 15 -4.54 -22.45 23.18
N GLN A 16 -4.14 -23.35 22.27
CA GLN A 16 -3.41 -24.58 22.65
C GLN A 16 -2.03 -24.31 23.24
N ALA A 17 -1.39 -23.20 22.83
CA ALA A 17 -0.11 -22.80 23.43
C ALA A 17 -0.32 -22.24 24.85
N LEU A 18 -1.28 -21.33 25.04
CA LEU A 18 -1.60 -20.71 26.33
C LEU A 18 -2.12 -21.73 27.37
N MET A 19 -2.80 -22.80 26.95
CA MET A 19 -3.23 -23.89 27.84
C MET A 19 -2.07 -24.60 28.55
N LYS A 20 -0.85 -24.51 28.04
CA LYS A 20 0.33 -25.14 28.63
C LYS A 20 1.03 -24.23 29.65
N GLU A 21 0.65 -22.97 29.69
CA GLU A 21 1.20 -22.01 30.64
C GLU A 21 0.30 -21.92 31.87
N SER A 22 0.90 -21.67 33.05
CA SER A 22 0.19 -21.71 34.33
C SER A 22 0.24 -20.38 35.10
N ASP A 23 0.80 -19.33 34.51
CA ASP A 23 0.86 -18.01 35.12
C ASP A 23 -0.50 -17.27 34.93
N GLN A 24 -0.76 -16.34 35.85
CA GLN A 24 -2.04 -15.65 35.92
C GLN A 24 -2.33 -14.82 34.67
N ALA A 25 -1.32 -14.18 34.06
CA ALA A 25 -1.47 -13.38 32.87
C ALA A 25 -1.87 -14.25 31.65
N SER A 26 -1.28 -15.44 31.51
CA SER A 26 -1.64 -16.40 30.44
C SER A 26 -3.04 -16.97 30.64
N GLN A 27 -3.53 -17.12 31.87
CA GLN A 27 -4.90 -17.55 32.15
C GLN A 27 -5.93 -16.46 31.76
N GLU A 28 -5.69 -15.21 32.13
CA GLU A 28 -6.54 -14.08 31.73
C GLU A 28 -6.59 -13.92 30.19
N ARG A 29 -5.44 -14.05 29.53
CA ARG A 29 -5.35 -14.03 28.06
C ARG A 29 -6.11 -15.20 27.42
N LEU A 30 -6.02 -16.38 28.00
CA LEU A 30 -6.72 -17.59 27.54
C LEU A 30 -8.25 -17.40 27.59
N GLU A 31 -8.79 -16.80 28.68
CA GLU A 31 -10.22 -16.52 28.77
C GLU A 31 -10.67 -15.48 27.75
N ALA A 32 -9.89 -14.41 27.54
CA ALA A 32 -10.18 -13.40 26.52
C ALA A 32 -10.16 -14.02 25.10
N LEU A 33 -9.14 -14.81 24.80
CA LEU A 33 -9.00 -15.49 23.51
C LEU A 33 -10.14 -16.47 23.25
N ARG A 34 -10.62 -17.20 24.25
CA ARG A 34 -11.78 -18.08 24.12
C ARG A 34 -13.07 -17.32 23.76
N ARG A 35 -13.27 -16.14 24.32
CA ARG A 35 -14.41 -15.27 23.94
C ARG A 35 -14.25 -14.80 22.48
N GLU A 36 -13.05 -14.39 22.08
CA GLU A 36 -12.77 -13.99 20.71
C GLU A 36 -12.97 -15.15 19.71
N ILE A 37 -12.53 -16.35 20.04
CA ILE A 37 -12.77 -17.59 19.25
C ILE A 37 -14.26 -17.86 19.13
N ALA A 38 -15.02 -17.79 20.23
CA ALA A 38 -16.46 -18.03 20.19
C ALA A 38 -17.19 -17.02 19.28
N THR A 39 -16.87 -15.74 19.38
CA THR A 39 -17.44 -14.69 18.52
C THR A 39 -17.05 -14.91 17.05
N ALA A 40 -15.78 -15.18 16.78
CA ALA A 40 -15.29 -15.44 15.43
C ALA A 40 -15.93 -16.72 14.80
N GLN A 41 -16.17 -17.74 15.62
CA GLN A 41 -16.85 -18.97 15.20
C GLN A 41 -18.31 -18.69 14.84
N GLU A 42 -19.02 -17.93 15.68
CA GLU A 42 -20.42 -17.56 15.45
C GLU A 42 -20.57 -16.72 14.17
N ASP A 43 -19.70 -15.73 13.96
CA ASP A 43 -19.66 -14.91 12.74
C ASP A 43 -19.36 -15.76 11.49
N LEU A 44 -18.44 -16.73 11.60
CA LEU A 44 -18.10 -17.63 10.51
C LEU A 44 -19.27 -18.55 10.16
N ASP A 45 -19.93 -19.11 11.18
CA ASP A 45 -21.07 -20.01 11.00
C ASP A 45 -22.27 -19.26 10.39
N LYS A 46 -22.51 -18.01 10.83
CA LYS A 46 -23.51 -17.13 10.22
C LYS A 46 -23.22 -16.89 8.74
N ARG A 47 -22.00 -16.50 8.39
CA ARG A 47 -21.60 -16.28 6.98
C ARG A 47 -21.68 -17.55 6.14
N LYS A 48 -21.35 -18.70 6.72
CA LYS A 48 -21.51 -20.00 6.04
C LYS A 48 -22.98 -20.34 5.76
N ALA A 49 -23.86 -20.06 6.72
CA ALA A 49 -25.30 -20.26 6.54
C ALA A 49 -25.87 -19.32 5.46
N GLU A 50 -25.50 -18.06 5.47
CA GLU A 50 -25.88 -17.07 4.45
C GLU A 50 -25.39 -17.51 3.05
N TRP A 51 -24.13 -17.92 2.93
CA TRP A 51 -23.55 -18.44 1.69
C TRP A 51 -24.28 -19.68 1.18
N GLN A 52 -24.61 -20.63 2.07
CA GLN A 52 -25.33 -21.84 1.69
C GLN A 52 -26.76 -21.53 1.20
N ASN A 53 -27.44 -20.61 1.90
CA ASN A 53 -28.80 -20.18 1.51
C ASN A 53 -28.80 -19.48 0.15
N GLU A 54 -27.81 -18.68 -0.16
CA GLU A 54 -27.65 -17.98 -1.44
C GLU A 54 -27.33 -19.01 -2.55
N LYS A 55 -26.39 -19.94 -2.28
CA LYS A 55 -26.03 -21.01 -3.19
C LYS A 55 -27.25 -21.87 -3.57
N ASP A 56 -28.04 -22.28 -2.58
CA ASP A 56 -29.24 -23.08 -2.81
C ASP A 56 -30.29 -22.33 -3.65
N ALA A 57 -30.44 -21.02 -3.43
CA ALA A 57 -31.31 -20.16 -4.22
C ALA A 57 -30.86 -20.04 -5.68
N ILE A 58 -29.55 -19.85 -5.91
CA ILE A 58 -28.96 -19.78 -7.27
C ILE A 58 -29.17 -21.14 -7.98
N GLU A 59 -28.87 -22.25 -7.31
CA GLU A 59 -29.04 -23.58 -7.87
C GLU A 59 -30.53 -23.86 -8.22
N HIS A 60 -31.46 -23.35 -7.40
CA HIS A 60 -32.90 -23.46 -7.71
C HIS A 60 -33.28 -22.67 -8.97
N VAL A 61 -32.80 -21.45 -9.14
CA VAL A 61 -33.01 -20.62 -10.35
C VAL A 61 -32.43 -21.33 -11.59
N GLN A 62 -31.20 -21.86 -11.49
CA GLN A 62 -30.58 -22.61 -12.60
C GLN A 62 -31.33 -23.83 -13.00
N ASN A 63 -31.85 -24.61 -12.03
CA ASN A 63 -32.68 -25.79 -12.31
C ASN A 63 -33.98 -25.41 -13.03
N LEU A 64 -34.66 -24.34 -12.58
CA LEU A 64 -35.87 -23.84 -13.24
C LEU A 64 -35.59 -23.33 -14.67
N LYS A 65 -34.47 -22.70 -14.94
CA LYS A 65 -34.04 -22.31 -16.28
C LYS A 65 -33.82 -23.53 -17.18
N SER A 66 -33.16 -24.55 -16.67
CA SER A 66 -32.93 -25.80 -17.40
C SER A 66 -34.22 -26.53 -17.69
N ASP A 67 -35.16 -26.58 -16.72
CA ASP A 67 -36.48 -27.21 -16.91
C ASP A 67 -37.33 -26.45 -17.94
N LEU A 68 -37.23 -25.10 -17.97
CA LEU A 68 -37.92 -24.28 -18.97
C LEU A 68 -37.37 -24.53 -20.38
N GLU A 69 -36.05 -24.59 -20.54
CA GLU A 69 -35.40 -24.93 -21.82
C GLU A 69 -35.79 -26.36 -22.26
N GLY A 70 -35.79 -27.32 -21.33
CA GLY A 70 -36.24 -28.67 -21.58
C GLY A 70 -37.70 -28.74 -22.07
N ALA A 71 -38.59 -27.97 -21.42
CA ALA A 71 -39.99 -27.90 -21.82
C ALA A 71 -40.18 -27.26 -23.21
N GLN A 72 -39.40 -26.25 -23.55
CA GLN A 72 -39.40 -25.60 -24.88
C GLN A 72 -38.94 -26.58 -25.97
N LEU A 73 -37.89 -27.36 -25.72
CA LEU A 73 -37.40 -28.38 -26.64
C LEU A 73 -38.41 -29.52 -26.82
N GLU A 74 -39.09 -29.93 -25.75
CA GLU A 74 -40.18 -30.93 -25.83
C GLU A 74 -41.37 -30.41 -26.65
N GLU A 75 -41.75 -29.16 -26.49
CA GLU A 75 -42.81 -28.51 -27.25
C GLU A 75 -42.47 -28.47 -28.74
N GLU A 76 -41.24 -28.07 -29.10
CA GLU A 76 -40.80 -28.11 -30.49
C GLU A 76 -40.81 -29.52 -31.09
N ARG A 77 -40.40 -30.54 -30.32
CA ARG A 77 -40.45 -31.94 -30.76
C ARG A 77 -41.89 -32.39 -31.02
N ALA A 78 -42.77 -32.18 -30.04
CA ALA A 78 -44.16 -32.56 -30.17
C ALA A 78 -44.83 -31.88 -31.38
N THR A 79 -44.47 -30.61 -31.64
CA THR A 79 -44.95 -29.87 -32.83
C THR A 79 -44.43 -30.49 -34.13
N ARG A 80 -43.16 -30.90 -34.22
CA ARG A 80 -42.58 -31.57 -35.41
C ARG A 80 -43.12 -32.96 -35.64
N GLU A 81 -43.45 -33.70 -34.57
CA GLU A 81 -44.05 -35.05 -34.63
C GLU A 81 -45.54 -35.00 -34.90
N GLY A 82 -46.18 -33.82 -34.90
CA GLY A 82 -47.62 -33.64 -35.17
C GLY A 82 -48.52 -33.89 -33.96
N ASP A 83 -47.95 -34.08 -32.77
CA ASP A 83 -48.73 -34.24 -31.53
C ASP A 83 -49.12 -32.86 -30.97
N LEU A 84 -50.14 -32.25 -31.61
CA LEU A 84 -50.63 -30.92 -31.28
C LEU A 84 -51.27 -30.86 -29.87
N VAL A 85 -51.75 -31.98 -29.33
CA VAL A 85 -52.33 -32.00 -27.99
C VAL A 85 -51.24 -31.83 -26.94
N LYS A 86 -50.19 -32.59 -27.04
CA LYS A 86 -49.02 -32.51 -26.13
C LYS A 86 -48.33 -31.17 -26.29
N ALA A 87 -48.15 -30.70 -27.52
CA ALA A 87 -47.55 -29.38 -27.75
C ALA A 87 -48.36 -28.24 -27.11
N SER A 88 -49.69 -28.29 -27.19
CA SER A 88 -50.59 -27.32 -26.57
C SER A 88 -50.55 -27.36 -25.04
N GLU A 89 -50.49 -28.55 -24.44
CA GLU A 89 -50.38 -28.74 -22.99
C GLU A 89 -49.07 -28.15 -22.46
N ILE A 90 -47.96 -28.42 -23.13
CA ILE A 90 -46.66 -27.86 -22.74
C ILE A 90 -46.65 -26.34 -22.89
N ARG A 91 -47.13 -25.81 -24.02
CA ARG A 91 -47.13 -24.36 -24.34
C ARG A 91 -48.03 -23.57 -23.41
N TYR A 92 -49.23 -24.05 -23.10
CA TYR A 92 -50.22 -23.23 -22.38
C TYR A 92 -50.33 -23.56 -20.88
N ALA A 93 -49.79 -24.69 -20.42
CA ALA A 93 -49.81 -25.05 -19.00
C ALA A 93 -48.40 -25.10 -18.38
N ARG A 94 -47.49 -25.92 -18.97
CA ARG A 94 -46.18 -26.19 -18.31
C ARG A 94 -45.21 -25.00 -18.43
N ILE A 95 -45.05 -24.43 -19.61
CA ILE A 95 -44.13 -23.28 -19.83
C ILE A 95 -44.55 -22.06 -19.01
N PRO A 96 -45.81 -21.60 -18.98
CA PRO A 96 -46.22 -20.47 -18.16
C PRO A 96 -46.06 -20.72 -16.66
N ALA A 97 -46.29 -21.96 -16.18
CA ALA A 97 -46.08 -22.33 -14.78
C ALA A 97 -44.59 -22.26 -14.39
N LEU A 98 -43.69 -22.76 -15.23
CA LEU A 98 -42.23 -22.66 -15.02
C LEU A 98 -41.75 -21.24 -15.09
N GLN A 99 -42.26 -20.41 -15.99
CA GLN A 99 -41.93 -18.97 -16.05
C GLN A 99 -42.35 -18.21 -14.78
N GLN A 100 -43.53 -18.54 -14.24
CA GLN A 100 -44.00 -17.92 -12.99
C GLN A 100 -43.13 -18.34 -11.80
N GLN A 101 -42.76 -19.63 -11.74
CA GLN A 101 -41.85 -20.15 -10.70
C GLN A 101 -40.45 -19.51 -10.81
N LEU A 102 -39.94 -19.40 -12.02
CA LEU A 102 -38.65 -18.76 -12.28
C LEU A 102 -38.66 -17.29 -11.82
N HIS A 103 -39.68 -16.52 -12.19
CA HIS A 103 -39.82 -15.13 -11.77
C HIS A 103 -39.87 -14.98 -10.26
N ALA A 104 -40.64 -15.84 -9.56
CA ALA A 104 -40.70 -15.80 -8.10
C ALA A 104 -39.35 -16.17 -7.45
N ALA A 105 -38.64 -17.15 -8.01
CA ALA A 105 -37.32 -17.53 -7.52
C ALA A 105 -36.24 -16.43 -7.75
N GLU A 106 -36.30 -15.73 -8.89
CA GLU A 106 -35.44 -14.61 -9.20
C GLU A 106 -35.71 -13.40 -8.28
N GLU A 107 -36.98 -13.12 -7.95
CA GLU A 107 -37.36 -12.10 -6.98
C GLU A 107 -36.83 -12.44 -5.56
N GLU A 108 -36.98 -13.69 -5.14
CA GLU A 108 -36.47 -14.17 -3.85
C GLU A 108 -34.95 -14.06 -3.77
N LEU A 109 -34.22 -14.40 -4.84
CA LEU A 109 -32.77 -14.26 -4.94
C LEU A 109 -32.38 -12.79 -4.87
N ASN A 110 -33.05 -11.91 -5.61
CA ASN A 110 -32.76 -10.45 -5.59
C ASN A 110 -32.96 -9.85 -4.19
N VAL A 111 -34.00 -10.27 -3.46
CA VAL A 111 -34.21 -9.79 -2.07
C VAL A 111 -33.07 -10.24 -1.17
N LYS A 112 -32.60 -11.49 -1.30
CA LYS A 112 -31.47 -12.01 -0.51
C LYS A 112 -30.15 -11.31 -0.84
N GLN A 113 -29.98 -10.81 -2.04
CA GLN A 113 -28.76 -10.12 -2.51
C GLN A 113 -28.75 -8.61 -2.24
N GLN A 114 -29.87 -8.00 -1.80
CA GLN A 114 -29.92 -6.56 -1.48
C GLN A 114 -28.99 -6.12 -0.35
N ASP A 115 -28.68 -7.01 0.60
CA ASP A 115 -27.77 -6.75 1.72
C ASP A 115 -26.29 -7.04 1.40
N GLY A 116 -25.97 -7.33 0.12
CA GLY A 116 -24.62 -7.64 -0.37
C GLY A 116 -24.49 -9.09 -0.80
N ALA A 117 -24.44 -9.34 -2.11
CA ALA A 117 -24.27 -10.67 -2.70
C ALA A 117 -22.93 -11.28 -2.29
N ILE A 118 -22.96 -12.48 -1.68
CA ILE A 118 -21.77 -13.28 -1.37
C ILE A 118 -21.32 -14.06 -2.61
N LEU A 119 -22.28 -14.51 -3.43
CA LEU A 119 -22.06 -15.19 -4.69
C LEU A 119 -22.54 -14.31 -5.84
N LYS A 120 -21.67 -14.04 -6.79
CA LYS A 120 -22.02 -13.33 -8.02
C LYS A 120 -22.23 -14.34 -9.14
N GLU A 121 -23.30 -14.16 -9.90
CA GLU A 121 -23.63 -15.05 -11.04
C GLU A 121 -22.82 -14.72 -12.30
N GLU A 122 -22.36 -13.47 -12.43
CA GLU A 122 -21.61 -13.00 -13.58
C GLU A 122 -20.18 -12.67 -13.18
N VAL A 123 -19.24 -13.06 -14.02
CA VAL A 123 -17.83 -12.66 -13.88
C VAL A 123 -17.69 -11.30 -14.55
N SER A 124 -17.48 -10.29 -13.73
CA SER A 124 -17.24 -8.92 -14.21
C SER A 124 -15.77 -8.69 -14.54
N ASP A 125 -15.48 -7.59 -15.24
CA ASP A 125 -14.12 -7.16 -15.52
C ASP A 125 -13.32 -6.95 -14.22
N ASP A 126 -13.99 -6.58 -13.14
CA ASP A 126 -13.37 -6.37 -11.83
C ASP A 126 -12.86 -7.68 -11.21
N GLU A 127 -13.63 -8.80 -11.29
CA GLU A 127 -13.16 -10.10 -10.80
C GLU A 127 -12.01 -10.64 -11.62
N ILE A 128 -12.04 -10.45 -12.94
CA ILE A 128 -10.92 -10.83 -13.82
C ILE A 128 -9.69 -10.02 -13.44
N ALA A 129 -9.85 -8.71 -13.21
CA ALA A 129 -8.78 -7.83 -12.79
C ALA A 129 -8.19 -8.24 -11.43
N GLU A 130 -9.01 -8.67 -10.47
CA GLU A 130 -8.56 -9.16 -9.16
C GLU A 130 -7.74 -10.44 -9.28
N VAL A 131 -8.18 -11.40 -10.07
CA VAL A 131 -7.44 -12.65 -10.32
C VAL A 131 -6.10 -12.35 -11.00
N VAL A 132 -6.10 -11.50 -12.03
CA VAL A 132 -4.88 -11.10 -12.73
C VAL A 132 -3.94 -10.35 -11.77
N SER A 133 -4.47 -9.47 -10.92
CA SER A 133 -3.68 -8.76 -9.89
C SER A 133 -3.01 -9.74 -8.92
N THR A 134 -3.75 -10.75 -8.48
CA THR A 134 -3.25 -11.76 -7.53
C THR A 134 -2.13 -12.61 -8.16
N TRP A 135 -2.25 -12.98 -9.44
CA TRP A 135 -1.27 -13.82 -10.14
C TRP A 135 -0.02 -13.06 -10.57
N THR A 136 -0.19 -11.82 -11.01
CA THR A 136 0.91 -11.02 -11.59
C THR A 136 1.55 -10.07 -10.59
N GLY A 137 0.88 -9.76 -9.49
CA GLY A 137 1.25 -8.71 -8.55
C GLY A 137 1.04 -7.29 -9.11
N ILE A 138 0.29 -7.17 -10.24
CA ILE A 138 -0.04 -5.89 -10.88
C ILE A 138 -1.41 -5.45 -10.40
N PRO A 139 -1.60 -4.24 -9.85
CA PRO A 139 -2.88 -3.76 -9.31
C PRO A 139 -3.86 -3.37 -10.43
N VAL A 140 -4.33 -4.36 -11.21
CA VAL A 140 -5.16 -4.16 -12.42
C VAL A 140 -6.49 -3.50 -12.10
N GLN A 141 -7.11 -3.82 -10.97
CA GLN A 141 -8.37 -3.20 -10.53
C GLN A 141 -8.24 -1.68 -10.37
N LYS A 142 -7.16 -1.21 -9.73
CA LYS A 142 -6.92 0.23 -9.57
C LYS A 142 -6.53 0.90 -10.87
N MET A 143 -5.99 0.16 -11.84
CA MET A 143 -5.69 0.67 -13.17
C MET A 143 -6.97 0.86 -14.01
N MET A 144 -8.04 0.12 -13.74
CA MET A 144 -9.32 0.23 -14.46
C MET A 144 -10.28 1.25 -13.84
N GLN A 145 -10.28 1.38 -12.50
CA GLN A 145 -11.19 2.27 -11.79
C GLN A 145 -10.60 3.67 -11.59
N GLY A 146 -10.91 4.58 -12.48
CA GLY A 146 -10.76 6.00 -12.20
C GLY A 146 -9.33 6.53 -12.08
N GLU A 147 -8.36 5.99 -12.84
CA GLU A 147 -6.98 6.51 -12.88
C GLU A 147 -6.93 8.03 -12.99
N MET A 148 -7.84 8.62 -13.75
CA MET A 148 -7.90 10.08 -13.91
C MET A 148 -8.31 10.80 -12.62
N ALA A 149 -9.24 10.24 -11.84
CA ALA A 149 -9.64 10.85 -10.55
C ALA A 149 -8.48 10.81 -9.54
N LYS A 150 -7.79 9.67 -9.42
CA LYS A 150 -6.61 9.54 -8.55
C LYS A 150 -5.49 10.52 -8.94
N LEU A 151 -5.29 10.79 -10.22
CA LEU A 151 -4.25 11.73 -10.65
C LEU A 151 -4.59 13.20 -10.33
N VAL A 152 -5.87 13.53 -10.14
CA VAL A 152 -6.28 14.87 -9.65
C VAL A 152 -5.84 15.04 -8.20
N ASP A 153 -6.08 14.05 -7.35
CA ASP A 153 -5.79 14.11 -5.90
C ASP A 153 -4.36 13.69 -5.54
N LEU A 154 -3.50 13.42 -6.55
CA LEU A 154 -2.14 12.91 -6.33
C LEU A 154 -1.30 13.84 -5.45
N GLU A 155 -1.36 15.15 -5.65
CA GLU A 155 -0.58 16.13 -4.86
C GLU A 155 -1.01 16.10 -3.40
N ASP A 156 -2.31 16.16 -3.13
CA ASP A 156 -2.87 16.13 -1.77
C ASP A 156 -2.47 14.84 -1.04
N LYS A 157 -2.55 13.71 -1.74
CA LYS A 157 -2.14 12.41 -1.18
C LYS A 157 -0.64 12.30 -0.90
N LEU A 158 0.18 12.90 -1.71
CA LEU A 158 1.62 12.96 -1.45
C LEU A 158 1.94 13.88 -0.26
N HIS A 159 1.18 14.98 -0.09
CA HIS A 159 1.34 15.89 1.04
C HIS A 159 0.89 15.29 2.38
N GLU A 160 0.03 14.27 2.40
CA GLU A 160 -0.27 13.51 3.62
C GLU A 160 0.98 12.86 4.23
N ARG A 161 2.02 12.60 3.44
CA ARG A 161 3.26 11.92 3.87
C ARG A 161 4.52 12.79 3.76
N VAL A 162 4.50 13.79 2.88
CA VAL A 162 5.68 14.62 2.58
C VAL A 162 5.40 16.08 2.91
N VAL A 163 6.04 16.58 3.94
CA VAL A 163 5.83 17.93 4.48
C VAL A 163 6.79 18.93 3.84
N GLY A 164 6.30 20.10 3.46
CA GLY A 164 7.10 21.28 3.09
C GLY A 164 7.91 21.15 1.79
N GLN A 165 7.47 20.30 0.85
CA GLN A 165 8.13 20.07 -0.43
C GLN A 165 7.17 20.30 -1.62
N ASP A 166 6.39 21.38 -1.59
CA ASP A 166 5.29 21.65 -2.54
C ASP A 166 5.76 21.67 -4.00
N GLU A 167 6.90 22.32 -4.29
CA GLU A 167 7.46 22.37 -5.65
C GLU A 167 7.88 20.98 -6.14
N ALA A 168 8.46 20.16 -5.26
CA ALA A 168 8.88 18.82 -5.58
C ALA A 168 7.68 17.90 -5.85
N VAL A 169 6.66 17.97 -5.03
CA VAL A 169 5.43 17.18 -5.17
C VAL A 169 4.69 17.57 -6.45
N SER A 170 4.51 18.87 -6.69
CA SER A 170 3.82 19.38 -7.88
C SER A 170 4.55 19.03 -9.18
N SER A 171 5.89 19.13 -9.23
CA SER A 171 6.69 18.73 -10.38
C SER A 171 6.53 17.26 -10.72
N VAL A 172 6.65 16.38 -9.73
CA VAL A 172 6.50 14.92 -9.91
C VAL A 172 5.07 14.57 -10.34
N ALA A 173 4.07 15.12 -9.68
CA ALA A 173 2.66 14.89 -10.01
C ALA A 173 2.33 15.37 -11.42
N GLY A 174 2.84 16.53 -11.82
CA GLY A 174 2.68 17.08 -13.16
C GLY A 174 3.28 16.21 -14.25
N ALA A 175 4.47 15.63 -14.04
CA ALA A 175 5.09 14.72 -14.98
C ALA A 175 4.30 13.40 -15.13
N ILE A 176 3.83 12.84 -14.02
CA ILE A 176 3.00 11.62 -14.02
C ILE A 176 1.67 11.88 -14.74
N ARG A 177 1.01 13.01 -14.47
CA ARG A 177 -0.22 13.40 -15.17
C ARG A 177 -0.01 13.53 -16.70
N ARG A 178 1.10 14.15 -17.15
CA ARG A 178 1.44 14.26 -18.58
C ARG A 178 1.60 12.90 -19.23
N ASN A 179 2.30 11.99 -18.56
CA ASN A 179 2.51 10.62 -19.07
C ASN A 179 1.18 9.86 -19.19
N ARG A 180 0.35 9.87 -18.13
CA ARG A 180 -0.94 9.18 -18.12
C ARG A 180 -1.97 9.80 -19.07
N ALA A 181 -1.85 11.09 -19.37
CA ALA A 181 -2.67 11.74 -20.40
C ALA A 181 -2.21 11.40 -21.85
N GLY A 182 -1.18 10.56 -22.02
CA GLY A 182 -0.66 10.20 -23.34
C GLY A 182 0.13 11.31 -24.03
N LEU A 183 0.58 12.32 -23.30
CA LEU A 183 1.32 13.48 -23.83
C LEU A 183 2.84 13.29 -23.77
N SER A 184 3.32 12.18 -23.21
CA SER A 184 4.74 11.80 -23.15
C SER A 184 5.07 10.72 -24.17
N ASP A 185 6.37 10.53 -24.45
CA ASP A 185 6.83 9.47 -25.35
C ASP A 185 6.49 8.06 -24.75
N PRO A 186 5.70 7.23 -25.45
CA PRO A 186 5.29 5.91 -24.92
C PRO A 186 6.46 4.91 -24.82
N ASN A 187 7.63 5.23 -25.36
CA ASN A 187 8.80 4.38 -25.27
C ASN A 187 9.65 4.67 -24.02
N ARG A 188 9.42 5.76 -23.32
CA ARG A 188 10.17 6.16 -22.13
C ARG A 188 9.48 5.66 -20.84
N PRO A 189 10.19 5.65 -19.69
CA PRO A 189 9.57 5.44 -18.38
C PRO A 189 8.42 6.42 -18.10
N ILE A 190 7.52 6.11 -17.14
CA ILE A 190 6.42 7.01 -16.73
C ILE A 190 6.96 8.38 -16.33
N GLY A 191 8.10 8.40 -15.65
CA GLY A 191 8.81 9.61 -15.28
C GLY A 191 10.23 9.29 -14.81
N SER A 192 11.12 10.23 -15.02
CA SER A 192 12.52 10.15 -14.59
C SER A 192 12.93 11.43 -13.90
N PHE A 193 13.35 11.33 -12.64
CA PHE A 193 13.59 12.48 -11.77
C PHE A 193 14.97 12.42 -11.15
N LEU A 194 15.62 13.59 -11.04
CA LEU A 194 16.83 13.77 -10.24
C LEU A 194 16.49 14.63 -9.01
N PHE A 195 16.47 14.03 -7.83
CA PHE A 195 16.18 14.68 -6.57
C PHE A 195 17.45 15.25 -5.94
N LEU A 196 17.55 16.54 -5.89
CA LEU A 196 18.68 17.27 -5.29
C LEU A 196 18.27 17.78 -3.91
N SER A 197 19.02 17.46 -2.88
CA SER A 197 18.73 17.98 -1.56
C SER A 197 19.80 17.68 -0.53
N PRO A 198 19.76 18.36 0.62
CA PRO A 198 20.39 17.89 1.85
C PRO A 198 19.86 16.51 2.27
N THR A 199 20.51 15.92 3.26
CA THR A 199 20.07 14.65 3.85
C THR A 199 18.82 14.85 4.73
N GLY A 200 17.89 13.89 4.77
CA GLY A 200 16.81 13.86 5.76
C GLY A 200 15.64 14.81 5.50
N VAL A 201 15.38 15.22 4.25
CA VAL A 201 14.31 16.15 3.86
C VAL A 201 13.10 15.48 3.18
N GLY A 202 13.05 14.14 3.10
CA GLY A 202 11.88 13.41 2.58
C GLY A 202 12.02 12.78 1.20
N LYS A 203 13.21 12.77 0.54
CA LYS A 203 13.41 12.14 -0.80
C LYS A 203 12.90 10.71 -0.88
N THR A 204 13.33 9.87 0.05
CA THR A 204 12.93 8.45 0.10
C THR A 204 11.46 8.29 0.46
N GLU A 205 10.92 9.19 1.28
CA GLU A 205 9.52 9.15 1.67
C GLU A 205 8.60 9.48 0.49
N LEU A 206 8.96 10.48 -0.33
CA LEU A 206 8.23 10.77 -1.57
C LEU A 206 8.23 9.57 -2.53
N ALA A 207 9.36 8.86 -2.65
CA ALA A 207 9.43 7.65 -3.49
C ALA A 207 8.53 6.52 -2.96
N LYS A 208 8.44 6.34 -1.64
CA LYS A 208 7.53 5.37 -1.00
C LYS A 208 6.07 5.76 -1.18
N ALA A 209 5.73 7.03 -0.92
CA ALA A 209 4.38 7.55 -1.11
C ALA A 209 3.90 7.36 -2.56
N LEU A 210 4.77 7.60 -3.54
CA LEU A 210 4.49 7.32 -4.95
C LEU A 210 4.26 5.84 -5.22
N ALA A 211 5.09 4.96 -4.67
CA ALA A 211 4.95 3.51 -4.85
C ALA A 211 3.63 3.00 -4.26
N GLU A 212 3.26 3.47 -3.08
CA GLU A 212 2.02 3.12 -2.42
C GLU A 212 0.80 3.65 -3.19
N TYR A 213 0.81 4.93 -3.56
CA TYR A 213 -0.34 5.53 -4.20
C TYR A 213 -0.59 5.02 -5.62
N LEU A 214 0.48 4.88 -6.43
CA LEU A 214 0.35 4.48 -7.83
C LEU A 214 0.28 2.96 -8.02
N PHE A 215 0.97 2.20 -7.16
CA PHE A 215 1.13 0.74 -7.30
C PHE A 215 0.62 -0.04 -6.09
N ASP A 216 -0.08 0.63 -5.16
CA ASP A 216 -0.81 0.04 -4.04
C ASP A 216 0.06 -0.69 -3.00
N SER A 217 1.36 -0.44 -3.02
CA SER A 217 2.29 -1.06 -2.07
C SER A 217 3.60 -0.31 -2.01
N GLU A 218 4.07 0.04 -0.82
CA GLU A 218 5.45 0.51 -0.61
C GLU A 218 6.49 -0.52 -1.09
N LYS A 219 6.13 -1.81 -1.11
CA LYS A 219 6.98 -2.90 -1.62
C LYS A 219 7.14 -2.88 -3.15
N ALA A 220 6.38 -2.03 -3.86
CA ALA A 220 6.60 -1.76 -5.27
C ALA A 220 7.78 -0.80 -5.50
N MET A 221 8.48 -0.36 -4.45
CA MET A 221 9.72 0.39 -4.56
C MET A 221 10.93 -0.56 -4.60
N VAL A 222 11.79 -0.37 -5.60
CA VAL A 222 13.10 -1.03 -5.74
C VAL A 222 14.17 0.00 -5.38
N ARG A 223 14.85 -0.17 -4.26
CA ARG A 223 15.92 0.73 -3.82
C ARG A 223 17.27 0.12 -4.10
N ILE A 224 18.16 0.88 -4.75
CA ILE A 224 19.54 0.50 -5.05
C ILE A 224 20.45 1.66 -4.63
N ASP A 225 21.39 1.38 -3.75
CA ASP A 225 22.40 2.34 -3.30
C ASP A 225 23.57 2.34 -4.28
N MET A 226 23.79 3.47 -4.94
CA MET A 226 24.83 3.61 -5.96
C MET A 226 26.25 3.65 -5.36
N SER A 227 26.40 3.81 -4.05
CA SER A 227 27.69 3.65 -3.39
C SER A 227 28.24 2.21 -3.47
N GLU A 228 27.39 1.22 -3.68
CA GLU A 228 27.80 -0.16 -3.93
C GLU A 228 28.30 -0.40 -5.38
N TYR A 229 28.11 0.58 -6.27
CA TYR A 229 28.40 0.50 -7.71
C TYR A 229 29.48 1.50 -8.16
N MET A 230 30.41 1.82 -7.26
CA MET A 230 31.55 2.71 -7.54
C MET A 230 32.59 2.06 -8.45
N GLU A 231 32.70 0.74 -8.43
CA GLU A 231 33.68 -0.01 -9.20
C GLU A 231 33.09 -0.64 -10.47
N LYS A 232 33.87 -0.75 -11.52
CA LYS A 232 33.44 -1.30 -12.80
C LYS A 232 32.85 -2.72 -12.70
N PHE A 233 33.39 -3.57 -11.84
CA PHE A 233 32.86 -4.92 -11.64
C PHE A 233 31.48 -4.94 -11.01
N SER A 234 31.19 -3.97 -10.15
CA SER A 234 29.87 -3.86 -9.49
C SER A 234 28.76 -3.54 -10.49
N VAL A 235 29.07 -2.84 -11.59
CA VAL A 235 28.11 -2.46 -12.63
C VAL A 235 27.46 -3.68 -13.27
N GLN A 236 28.19 -4.78 -13.42
CA GLN A 236 27.65 -6.04 -13.97
C GLN A 236 26.57 -6.64 -13.05
N ARG A 237 26.59 -6.38 -11.75
CA ARG A 237 25.55 -6.83 -10.82
C ARG A 237 24.19 -6.16 -11.10
N LEU A 238 24.15 -4.97 -11.71
CA LEU A 238 22.89 -4.32 -12.08
C LEU A 238 22.17 -5.05 -13.21
N ILE A 239 22.90 -5.50 -14.22
CA ILE A 239 22.35 -6.08 -15.46
C ILE A 239 22.49 -7.59 -15.53
N GLY A 240 23.32 -8.20 -14.68
CA GLY A 240 23.69 -9.60 -14.69
C GLY A 240 25.05 -9.86 -15.31
N ALA A 241 25.73 -10.92 -14.86
CA ALA A 241 27.01 -11.33 -15.40
C ALA A 241 26.83 -11.93 -16.80
N PRO A 242 27.79 -11.71 -17.72
CA PRO A 242 27.78 -12.35 -19.05
C PRO A 242 28.02 -13.87 -18.93
N PRO A 243 27.67 -14.65 -19.99
CA PRO A 243 27.87 -16.10 -20.00
C PRO A 243 29.30 -16.50 -19.65
N GLY A 244 29.44 -17.48 -18.75
CA GLY A 244 30.75 -18.01 -18.33
C GLY A 244 31.35 -17.31 -17.10
N TYR A 245 30.71 -16.28 -16.55
CA TYR A 245 31.14 -15.63 -15.31
C TYR A 245 30.33 -16.10 -14.11
N VAL A 246 30.92 -16.01 -12.90
CA VAL A 246 30.24 -16.32 -11.63
C VAL A 246 29.07 -15.34 -11.44
N GLY A 247 27.88 -15.88 -11.07
CA GLY A 247 26.66 -15.08 -10.89
C GLY A 247 25.79 -14.96 -12.15
N TYR A 248 26.12 -15.64 -13.26
CA TYR A 248 25.30 -15.63 -14.48
C TYR A 248 23.84 -16.07 -14.24
N ASP A 249 23.65 -17.12 -13.41
CA ASP A 249 22.31 -17.67 -13.12
C ASP A 249 21.48 -16.78 -12.20
N GLU A 250 22.10 -15.90 -11.43
CA GLU A 250 21.41 -15.02 -10.46
C GLU A 250 20.66 -13.86 -11.14
N GLY A 251 21.06 -13.52 -12.38
CA GLY A 251 20.52 -12.34 -13.09
C GLY A 251 21.02 -11.01 -12.53
N GLY A 252 20.59 -9.90 -13.14
CA GLY A 252 20.95 -8.56 -12.65
C GLY A 252 20.00 -8.04 -11.58
N GLN A 253 20.53 -7.40 -10.56
CA GLN A 253 19.74 -6.89 -9.43
C GLN A 253 18.65 -5.91 -9.91
N LEU A 254 18.97 -4.98 -10.80
CA LEU A 254 18.02 -4.04 -11.38
C LEU A 254 17.07 -4.74 -12.37
N THR A 255 17.62 -5.51 -13.30
CA THR A 255 16.84 -6.12 -14.37
C THR A 255 15.89 -7.20 -13.85
N GLU A 256 16.30 -8.04 -12.88
CA GLU A 256 15.43 -9.04 -12.26
C GLU A 256 14.33 -8.40 -11.40
N ALA A 257 14.65 -7.34 -10.66
CA ALA A 257 13.65 -6.64 -9.86
C ALA A 257 12.53 -6.07 -10.73
N VAL A 258 12.89 -5.37 -11.83
CA VAL A 258 11.91 -4.78 -12.76
C VAL A 258 11.18 -5.84 -13.57
N ARG A 259 11.86 -6.93 -13.98
CA ARG A 259 11.22 -8.04 -14.67
C ARG A 259 10.12 -8.70 -13.83
N ARG A 260 10.35 -8.83 -12.51
CA ARG A 260 9.37 -9.39 -11.58
C ARG A 260 8.26 -8.40 -11.22
N LYS A 261 8.59 -7.11 -11.16
CA LYS A 261 7.66 -6.02 -10.80
C LYS A 261 7.81 -4.88 -11.82
N PRO A 262 7.18 -4.98 -12.99
CA PRO A 262 7.31 -3.96 -14.04
C PRO A 262 6.66 -2.62 -13.65
N TYR A 263 5.68 -2.63 -12.76
CA TYR A 263 5.05 -1.46 -12.19
C TYR A 263 5.71 -1.17 -10.83
N SER A 264 6.72 -0.33 -10.85
CA SER A 264 7.53 -0.04 -9.66
C SER A 264 8.15 1.35 -9.70
N VAL A 265 8.47 1.87 -8.51
CA VAL A 265 9.35 3.04 -8.35
C VAL A 265 10.77 2.54 -8.12
N ILE A 266 11.68 2.93 -8.99
CA ILE A 266 13.10 2.59 -8.91
C ILE A 266 13.82 3.78 -8.29
N LEU A 267 14.31 3.60 -7.08
CA LEU A 267 15.08 4.61 -6.34
C LEU A 267 16.57 4.27 -6.41
N LEU A 268 17.33 5.08 -7.17
CA LEU A 268 18.79 5.00 -7.26
C LEU A 268 19.38 6.05 -6.32
N ASP A 269 19.84 5.62 -5.15
CA ASP A 269 20.30 6.52 -4.10
C ASP A 269 21.78 6.90 -4.31
N GLU A 270 22.14 8.16 -4.08
CA GLU A 270 23.50 8.70 -4.20
C GLU A 270 24.13 8.48 -5.60
N ILE A 271 23.39 8.85 -6.66
CA ILE A 271 23.77 8.58 -8.05
C ILE A 271 25.14 9.16 -8.44
N GLU A 272 25.58 10.25 -7.80
CA GLU A 272 26.90 10.88 -8.03
C GLU A 272 28.07 9.97 -7.66
N LYS A 273 27.85 8.93 -6.85
CA LYS A 273 28.88 7.96 -6.46
C LYS A 273 29.05 6.82 -7.46
N ALA A 274 28.11 6.66 -8.38
CA ALA A 274 28.11 5.56 -9.34
C ALA A 274 29.31 5.62 -10.31
N HIS A 275 29.79 4.43 -10.69
CA HIS A 275 30.79 4.35 -11.77
C HIS A 275 30.24 4.92 -13.08
N PRO A 276 31.06 5.56 -13.95
CA PRO A 276 30.62 6.14 -15.23
C PRO A 276 29.85 5.18 -16.14
N ASP A 277 30.11 3.87 -16.09
CA ASP A 277 29.39 2.89 -16.89
C ASP A 277 27.93 2.70 -16.44
N VAL A 278 27.57 3.02 -15.21
CA VAL A 278 26.16 3.03 -14.73
C VAL A 278 25.36 4.06 -15.52
N PHE A 279 25.91 5.25 -15.77
CA PHE A 279 25.22 6.27 -16.56
C PHE A 279 24.95 5.81 -17.99
N ASN A 280 25.84 5.03 -18.61
CA ASN A 280 25.61 4.47 -19.94
C ASN A 280 24.43 3.50 -19.95
N ILE A 281 24.26 2.70 -18.88
CA ILE A 281 23.10 1.82 -18.71
C ILE A 281 21.83 2.64 -18.53
N LEU A 282 21.88 3.67 -17.67
CA LEU A 282 20.72 4.53 -17.41
C LEU A 282 20.30 5.32 -18.63
N LEU A 283 21.24 5.79 -19.46
CA LEU A 283 20.90 6.46 -20.74
C LEU A 283 20.03 5.55 -21.62
N GLN A 284 20.34 4.26 -21.74
CA GLN A 284 19.53 3.32 -22.50
C GLN A 284 18.11 3.18 -21.89
N VAL A 285 18.02 3.12 -20.58
CA VAL A 285 16.72 3.03 -19.89
C VAL A 285 15.90 4.31 -20.07
N LEU A 286 16.53 5.49 -19.96
CA LEU A 286 15.86 6.79 -20.06
C LEU A 286 15.42 7.10 -21.50
N ASP A 287 16.13 6.64 -22.51
CA ASP A 287 15.82 6.88 -23.93
C ASP A 287 14.83 5.85 -24.49
N ASP A 288 15.16 4.56 -24.33
CA ASP A 288 14.45 3.46 -24.98
C ASP A 288 13.41 2.80 -24.05
N GLY A 289 13.38 3.13 -22.75
CA GLY A 289 12.52 2.49 -21.76
C GLY A 289 12.73 0.98 -21.64
N ARG A 290 13.92 0.48 -22.01
CA ARG A 290 14.28 -0.93 -21.97
C ARG A 290 15.76 -1.14 -21.69
N LEU A 291 16.09 -2.31 -21.17
CA LEU A 291 17.46 -2.71 -20.90
C LEU A 291 17.64 -4.20 -21.22
N THR A 292 18.72 -4.56 -21.90
CA THR A 292 19.07 -5.96 -22.14
C THR A 292 19.92 -6.47 -20.99
N ASP A 293 19.51 -7.57 -20.36
CA ASP A 293 20.25 -8.20 -19.27
C ASP A 293 21.44 -9.03 -19.76
N GLY A 294 22.26 -9.52 -18.82
CA GLY A 294 23.41 -10.35 -19.12
C GLY A 294 23.08 -11.71 -19.77
N GLN A 295 21.80 -12.11 -19.75
CA GLN A 295 21.31 -13.33 -20.41
C GLN A 295 20.69 -13.05 -21.79
N GLY A 296 20.73 -11.81 -22.28
CA GLY A 296 20.15 -11.40 -23.55
C GLY A 296 18.66 -11.14 -23.55
N ARG A 297 18.00 -11.14 -22.39
CA ARG A 297 16.56 -10.83 -22.26
C ARG A 297 16.35 -9.32 -22.22
N VAL A 298 15.34 -8.84 -22.93
CA VAL A 298 14.95 -7.43 -22.91
C VAL A 298 13.97 -7.19 -21.78
N VAL A 299 14.32 -6.31 -20.84
CA VAL A 299 13.50 -5.90 -19.71
C VAL A 299 12.92 -4.52 -20.00
N SER A 300 11.59 -4.36 -19.89
CA SER A 300 10.89 -3.10 -20.12
C SER A 300 10.79 -2.27 -18.84
N PHE A 301 11.12 -0.99 -18.94
CA PHE A 301 11.02 0.02 -17.88
C PHE A 301 9.91 1.04 -18.14
N LYS A 302 9.09 0.85 -19.19
CA LYS A 302 8.06 1.80 -19.62
C LYS A 302 6.99 2.07 -18.57
N ASN A 303 6.76 1.11 -17.66
CA ASN A 303 5.78 1.21 -16.58
C ASN A 303 6.45 1.57 -15.23
N ALA A 304 7.73 1.87 -15.22
CA ALA A 304 8.46 2.26 -14.03
C ALA A 304 8.61 3.77 -13.91
N ILE A 305 8.74 4.25 -12.67
CA ILE A 305 9.17 5.62 -12.35
C ILE A 305 10.61 5.53 -11.84
N ILE A 306 11.50 6.32 -12.41
CA ILE A 306 12.92 6.35 -12.03
C ILE A 306 13.20 7.59 -11.21
N ILE A 307 13.64 7.39 -9.99
CA ILE A 307 14.04 8.45 -9.07
C ILE A 307 15.51 8.26 -8.75
N MET A 308 16.31 9.24 -9.05
CA MET A 308 17.74 9.30 -8.72
C MET A 308 17.91 10.35 -7.63
N THR A 309 18.57 10.03 -6.52
CA THR A 309 18.88 11.03 -5.49
C THR A 309 20.32 11.45 -5.55
N SER A 310 20.57 12.71 -5.27
CA SER A 310 21.92 13.25 -5.19
C SER A 310 22.05 14.33 -4.11
N ASN A 311 23.22 14.40 -3.51
CA ASN A 311 23.58 15.43 -2.57
C ASN A 311 24.38 16.58 -3.23
N VAL A 312 24.54 16.55 -4.55
CA VAL A 312 25.21 17.61 -5.32
C VAL A 312 24.46 18.92 -5.15
N GLY A 313 25.16 19.99 -4.84
CA GLY A 313 24.57 21.31 -4.62
C GLY A 313 23.91 21.51 -3.25
N SER A 314 23.89 20.51 -2.37
CA SER A 314 23.23 20.59 -1.06
C SER A 314 23.75 21.71 -0.16
N GLN A 315 25.00 22.10 -0.28
CA GLN A 315 25.57 23.26 0.42
C GLN A 315 24.90 24.57 -0.03
N PHE A 316 24.67 24.75 -1.33
CA PHE A 316 24.00 25.94 -1.86
C PHE A 316 22.55 26.02 -1.42
N ILE A 317 21.83 24.88 -1.40
CA ILE A 317 20.45 24.82 -0.92
C ILE A 317 20.36 25.30 0.54
N ARG A 318 21.32 24.94 1.39
CA ARG A 318 21.35 25.41 2.78
C ARG A 318 21.73 26.87 2.91
N GLU A 319 22.81 27.31 2.23
CA GLU A 319 23.29 28.69 2.29
C GLU A 319 22.22 29.68 1.78
N PHE A 320 21.50 29.34 0.72
CA PHE A 320 20.51 30.24 0.14
C PHE A 320 19.12 30.12 0.78
N ALA A 321 18.79 29.01 1.49
CA ALA A 321 17.58 28.92 2.31
C ALA A 321 17.54 30.02 3.39
N GLU A 322 18.72 30.44 3.90
CA GLU A 322 18.86 31.51 4.88
C GLU A 322 18.78 32.93 4.25
N HIS A 323 19.12 33.09 2.98
CA HIS A 323 19.28 34.41 2.32
C HIS A 323 18.13 34.74 1.35
N GLY A 324 17.27 33.75 0.96
CA GLY A 324 16.09 33.99 0.14
C GLY A 324 16.33 34.28 -1.35
N ASP A 325 17.56 34.13 -1.88
CA ASP A 325 17.85 34.34 -3.30
C ASP A 325 17.76 33.04 -4.11
N GLU A 326 16.52 32.69 -4.48
CA GLU A 326 16.19 31.47 -5.25
C GLU A 326 16.90 31.43 -6.63
N LYS A 327 17.09 32.58 -7.28
CA LYS A 327 17.73 32.62 -8.61
C LYS A 327 19.23 32.30 -8.51
N ALA A 328 19.90 32.84 -7.53
CA ALA A 328 21.32 32.56 -7.28
C ALA A 328 21.51 31.08 -6.87
N MET A 329 20.60 30.53 -6.05
CA MET A 329 20.58 29.10 -5.70
C MET A 329 20.45 28.23 -6.94
N LYS A 330 19.46 28.46 -7.80
CA LYS A 330 19.25 27.67 -9.03
C LYS A 330 20.47 27.73 -9.95
N GLN A 331 21.09 28.88 -10.12
CA GLN A 331 22.32 29.04 -10.93
C GLN A 331 23.51 28.26 -10.34
N ALA A 332 23.70 28.31 -9.02
CA ALA A 332 24.77 27.57 -8.34
C ALA A 332 24.55 26.03 -8.45
N ILE A 333 23.32 25.58 -8.31
CA ILE A 333 22.94 24.17 -8.48
C ILE A 333 23.20 23.72 -9.92
N ASP A 334 22.80 24.50 -10.94
CA ASP A 334 23.08 24.19 -12.35
C ASP A 334 24.59 24.08 -12.63
N GLY A 335 25.37 24.96 -12.04
CA GLY A 335 26.84 24.91 -12.13
C GLY A 335 27.41 23.63 -11.53
N ALA A 336 26.92 23.21 -10.35
CA ALA A 336 27.34 21.99 -9.68
C ALA A 336 26.93 20.74 -10.45
N LEU A 337 25.72 20.73 -11.01
CA LEU A 337 25.22 19.63 -11.84
C LEU A 337 26.08 19.42 -13.08
N ARG A 338 26.38 20.48 -13.82
CA ARG A 338 27.23 20.43 -15.02
C ARG A 338 28.68 20.03 -14.72
N ALA A 339 29.16 20.28 -13.53
CA ALA A 339 30.48 19.84 -13.08
C ALA A 339 30.51 18.33 -12.72
N THR A 340 29.38 17.78 -12.26
CA THR A 340 29.30 16.41 -11.77
C THR A 340 28.79 15.43 -12.82
N PHE A 341 27.77 15.82 -13.60
CA PHE A 341 27.11 14.96 -14.56
C PHE A 341 27.34 15.41 -16.01
N ARG A 342 27.38 14.45 -16.91
CA ARG A 342 27.47 14.74 -18.34
C ARG A 342 26.18 15.43 -18.83
N PRO A 343 26.30 16.44 -19.71
CA PRO A 343 25.11 17.13 -20.26
C PRO A 343 24.10 16.19 -20.92
N GLU A 344 24.58 15.16 -21.60
CA GLU A 344 23.74 14.14 -22.24
C GLU A 344 22.84 13.39 -21.26
N PHE A 345 23.31 13.15 -20.03
CA PHE A 345 22.56 12.49 -18.99
C PHE A 345 21.47 13.42 -18.41
N ILE A 346 21.83 14.65 -18.07
CA ILE A 346 20.87 15.63 -17.54
C ILE A 346 19.74 15.90 -18.53
N ASN A 347 20.05 16.01 -19.84
CA ASN A 347 19.04 16.27 -20.87
C ASN A 347 18.05 15.11 -21.12
N ARG A 348 18.29 13.91 -20.55
CA ARG A 348 17.39 12.76 -20.65
C ARG A 348 16.46 12.60 -19.46
N ILE A 349 16.75 13.33 -18.41
CA ILE A 349 15.92 13.37 -17.19
C ILE A 349 14.74 14.29 -17.44
N ASP A 350 13.54 13.88 -17.07
CA ASP A 350 12.32 14.66 -17.30
C ASP A 350 12.28 15.90 -16.43
N ASP A 351 12.75 15.79 -15.17
CA ASP A 351 12.85 16.96 -14.29
C ASP A 351 13.93 16.81 -13.21
N VAL A 352 14.54 17.95 -12.86
CA VAL A 352 15.50 18.09 -11.76
C VAL A 352 14.80 18.78 -10.61
N VAL A 353 14.47 18.02 -9.60
CA VAL A 353 13.63 18.42 -8.48
C VAL A 353 14.50 18.80 -7.28
N VAL A 354 14.40 20.04 -6.84
CA VAL A 354 15.13 20.55 -5.67
C VAL A 354 14.24 20.43 -4.43
N PHE A 355 14.72 19.72 -3.43
CA PHE A 355 14.07 19.66 -2.12
C PHE A 355 14.62 20.74 -1.21
N ASN A 356 13.75 21.50 -0.62
CA ASN A 356 14.09 22.55 0.32
C ASN A 356 14.62 21.97 1.65
N ALA A 357 15.50 22.73 2.31
CA ALA A 357 15.87 22.42 3.68
C ALA A 357 14.62 22.53 4.59
N LEU A 358 14.47 21.60 5.54
CA LEU A 358 13.40 21.68 6.52
C LEU A 358 13.64 22.82 7.50
N ASN A 359 12.59 23.50 7.87
CA ASN A 359 12.57 24.48 8.95
C ASN A 359 11.79 23.94 10.15
N MET A 360 11.84 24.65 11.29
CA MET A 360 11.15 24.20 12.51
C MET A 360 9.64 24.04 12.33
N THR A 361 9.00 24.82 11.46
CA THR A 361 7.55 24.72 11.20
C THR A 361 7.19 23.45 10.44
N ASN A 362 8.15 22.83 9.73
CA ASN A 362 7.95 21.56 9.04
C ASN A 362 8.16 20.35 9.97
N ILE A 363 8.88 20.54 11.09
CA ILE A 363 9.28 19.40 11.94
C ILE A 363 8.09 18.86 12.75
N GLU A 364 7.25 19.71 13.32
CA GLU A 364 6.11 19.29 14.12
C GLU A 364 5.14 18.36 13.35
N PRO A 365 4.70 18.70 12.12
CA PRO A 365 3.93 17.77 11.31
C PRO A 365 4.67 16.45 10.98
N ILE A 366 6.01 16.50 10.82
CA ILE A 366 6.81 15.28 10.60
C ILE A 366 6.85 14.40 11.85
N VAL A 367 6.94 15.01 13.05
CA VAL A 367 6.84 14.28 14.32
C VAL A 367 5.50 13.55 14.40
N ASP A 368 4.40 14.24 14.07
CA ASP A 368 3.06 13.65 14.13
C ASP A 368 2.91 12.47 13.15
N LEU A 369 3.38 12.61 11.92
CA LEU A 369 3.41 11.50 10.94
C LEU A 369 4.23 10.29 11.44
N GLN A 370 5.37 10.52 12.09
CA GLN A 370 6.19 9.43 12.65
C GLN A 370 5.53 8.78 13.86
N LEU A 371 4.76 9.53 14.65
CA LEU A 371 3.97 9.00 15.76
C LEU A 371 2.76 8.21 15.26
N GLU A 372 2.16 8.60 14.12
CA GLU A 372 1.08 7.84 13.50
C GLU A 372 1.55 6.43 13.10
N GLU A 373 2.76 6.30 12.53
CA GLU A 373 3.36 4.98 12.27
C GLU A 373 3.50 4.13 13.56
N VAL A 374 3.66 4.76 14.73
CA VAL A 374 3.72 4.05 16.02
C VAL A 374 2.32 3.68 16.47
N ARG A 375 1.33 4.59 16.35
CA ARG A 375 -0.09 4.33 16.67
C ARG A 375 -0.63 3.16 15.86
N ASP A 376 -0.35 3.10 14.56
CA ASP A 376 -0.77 2.00 13.68
C ASP A 376 -0.23 0.64 14.16
N ARG A 377 1.04 0.60 14.59
CA ARG A 377 1.64 -0.64 15.15
C ARG A 377 1.03 -1.05 16.48
N LEU A 378 0.54 -0.11 17.26
CA LEU A 378 -0.11 -0.36 18.55
C LEU A 378 -1.59 -0.72 18.38
N ALA A 379 -2.20 -0.34 17.25
CA ALA A 379 -3.61 -0.60 16.95
C ALA A 379 -3.97 -2.09 16.93
N ASP A 380 -3.05 -2.97 16.49
CA ASP A 380 -3.25 -4.42 16.53
C ASP A 380 -3.53 -4.95 17.95
N ARG A 381 -2.98 -4.28 18.95
CA ARG A 381 -3.19 -4.58 20.39
C ARG A 381 -4.26 -3.70 21.02
N ARG A 382 -4.91 -2.83 20.23
CA ARG A 382 -5.89 -1.84 20.69
C ARG A 382 -5.32 -0.89 21.75
N ILE A 383 -4.02 -0.60 21.71
CA ILE A 383 -3.35 0.35 22.59
C ILE A 383 -3.41 1.72 21.94
N THR A 384 -3.89 2.72 22.67
CA THR A 384 -3.91 4.12 22.23
C THR A 384 -2.67 4.86 22.74
N LEU A 385 -2.10 5.74 21.91
CA LEU A 385 -0.91 6.53 22.22
C LEU A 385 -1.22 8.02 22.06
N ASP A 386 -1.13 8.75 23.17
CA ASP A 386 -1.16 10.20 23.18
C ASP A 386 0.17 10.80 23.63
N VAL A 387 0.48 11.95 23.05
CA VAL A 387 1.70 12.70 23.35
C VAL A 387 1.32 14.11 23.74
N THR A 388 1.79 14.57 24.89
CA THR A 388 1.49 15.93 25.37
C THR A 388 2.12 16.99 24.45
N PRO A 389 1.54 18.21 24.35
CA PRO A 389 2.11 19.30 23.56
C PRO A 389 3.56 19.63 23.93
N ALA A 390 3.89 19.57 25.21
CA ALA A 390 5.26 19.77 25.69
C ALA A 390 6.22 18.68 25.15
N ALA A 391 5.78 17.42 25.13
CA ALA A 391 6.59 16.33 24.57
C ALA A 391 6.73 16.45 23.05
N MET A 392 5.68 16.90 22.33
CA MET A 392 5.76 17.21 20.89
C MET A 392 6.79 18.30 20.57
N GLU A 393 6.80 19.39 21.36
CA GLU A 393 7.77 20.45 21.21
C GLU A 393 9.21 19.94 21.45
N HIS A 394 9.44 19.17 22.52
CA HIS A 394 10.74 18.55 22.79
C HIS A 394 11.17 17.61 21.68
N LEU A 395 10.27 16.74 21.16
CA LEU A 395 10.57 15.86 20.02
C LEU A 395 10.97 16.67 18.78
N SER A 396 10.30 17.79 18.55
CA SER A 396 10.59 18.66 17.41
C SER A 396 11.97 19.34 17.53
N ILE A 397 12.34 19.78 18.72
CA ILE A 397 13.64 20.42 18.97
C ILE A 397 14.77 19.40 18.93
N ASP A 398 14.64 18.31 19.69
CA ASP A 398 15.69 17.29 19.83
C ASP A 398 15.83 16.41 18.57
N GLY A 399 14.75 16.26 17.81
CA GLY A 399 14.69 15.45 16.59
C GLY A 399 15.16 16.17 15.33
N TYR A 400 15.41 17.48 15.39
CA TYR A 400 15.86 18.27 14.27
C TYR A 400 17.36 18.56 14.32
N ASP A 401 18.04 18.41 13.19
CA ASP A 401 19.42 18.80 13.00
C ASP A 401 19.56 19.59 11.68
N PRO A 402 20.18 20.79 11.68
CA PRO A 402 20.32 21.60 10.47
C PRO A 402 21.09 20.93 9.32
N ILE A 403 21.93 19.94 9.62
CA ILE A 403 22.73 19.19 8.63
C ILE A 403 22.01 17.93 8.18
N PHE A 404 21.41 17.20 9.13
CA PHE A 404 20.77 15.88 8.90
C PHE A 404 19.25 15.94 8.77
N GLY A 405 18.64 17.14 8.88
CA GLY A 405 17.21 17.36 8.77
C GLY A 405 16.42 16.58 9.85
N ALA A 406 15.36 15.92 9.46
CA ALA A 406 14.52 15.09 10.34
C ALA A 406 15.06 13.65 10.54
N ARG A 407 16.27 13.31 10.05
CA ARG A 407 16.83 11.95 10.20
C ARG A 407 17.05 11.53 11.66
N PRO A 408 17.48 12.39 12.59
CA PRO A 408 17.62 12.05 14.01
C PRO A 408 16.29 11.73 14.67
N LEU A 409 15.19 12.35 14.24
CA LEU A 409 13.85 12.19 14.82
C LEU A 409 13.40 10.74 14.94
N LYS A 410 13.58 9.96 13.87
CA LYS A 410 13.18 8.54 13.88
C LYS A 410 13.90 7.73 14.95
N ARG A 411 15.19 8.04 15.20
CA ARG A 411 15.96 7.38 16.27
C ARG A 411 15.53 7.84 17.64
N LEU A 412 15.18 9.13 17.77
CA LEU A 412 14.69 9.71 19.01
C LEU A 412 13.36 9.06 19.40
N ILE A 413 12.39 9.02 18.49
CA ILE A 413 11.08 8.35 18.70
C ILE A 413 11.29 6.87 19.04
N GLN A 414 12.17 6.17 18.33
CA GLN A 414 12.47 4.77 18.63
C GLN A 414 12.95 4.61 20.07
N LYS A 415 13.93 5.39 20.49
CA LYS A 415 14.58 5.28 21.81
C LYS A 415 13.67 5.75 22.94
N GLU A 416 13.06 6.93 22.79
CA GLU A 416 12.37 7.58 23.90
C GLU A 416 10.88 7.16 24.01
N ILE A 417 10.29 6.65 22.94
CA ILE A 417 8.89 6.24 22.92
C ILE A 417 8.77 4.73 22.74
N VAL A 418 9.22 4.20 21.59
CA VAL A 418 8.97 2.79 21.23
C VAL A 418 9.66 1.83 22.19
N ASP A 419 10.93 2.07 22.55
CA ASP A 419 11.68 1.19 23.46
C ASP A 419 11.08 1.24 24.88
N ARG A 420 10.59 2.43 25.34
CA ARG A 420 9.91 2.55 26.65
C ARG A 420 8.58 1.82 26.67
N ILE A 421 7.79 1.93 25.59
CA ILE A 421 6.54 1.16 25.45
C ILE A 421 6.86 -0.34 25.45
N ALA A 422 7.84 -0.77 24.65
CA ALA A 422 8.24 -2.18 24.57
C ALA A 422 8.69 -2.74 25.93
N GLN A 423 9.43 -1.95 26.71
CA GLN A 423 9.83 -2.34 28.05
C GLN A 423 8.60 -2.58 28.95
N LYS A 424 7.60 -1.68 28.92
CA LYS A 424 6.38 -1.83 29.73
C LYS A 424 5.53 -3.03 29.30
N VAL A 425 5.51 -3.33 27.99
CA VAL A 425 4.89 -4.56 27.45
C VAL A 425 5.57 -5.81 28.01
N VAL A 426 6.91 -5.88 27.97
CA VAL A 426 7.68 -7.03 28.46
C VAL A 426 7.57 -7.18 29.98
N GLU A 427 7.51 -6.06 30.73
CA GLU A 427 7.29 -6.06 32.19
C GLU A 427 5.86 -6.46 32.58
N GLY A 428 4.93 -6.65 31.63
CA GLY A 428 3.51 -6.95 31.89
C GLY A 428 2.71 -5.77 32.45
N LYS A 429 3.29 -4.56 32.42
CA LYS A 429 2.64 -3.31 32.91
C LYS A 429 1.75 -2.66 31.87
N LEU A 430 1.90 -3.01 30.59
CA LEU A 430 1.10 -2.52 29.48
C LEU A 430 0.29 -3.67 28.90
N ARG A 431 -1.01 -3.66 29.11
CA ARG A 431 -1.96 -4.65 28.62
C ARG A 431 -2.62 -4.19 27.32
N ASP A 432 -3.28 -5.10 26.63
CA ASP A 432 -4.11 -4.74 25.46
C ASP A 432 -5.26 -3.83 25.91
N ARG A 433 -5.65 -2.87 25.08
CA ARG A 433 -6.65 -1.82 25.35
C ARG A 433 -6.22 -0.77 26.36
N SER A 434 -4.95 -0.71 26.75
CA SER A 434 -4.44 0.36 27.62
C SER A 434 -4.24 1.65 26.85
N HIS A 435 -4.24 2.77 27.59
CA HIS A 435 -3.87 4.08 27.08
C HIS A 435 -2.46 4.44 27.53
N VAL A 436 -1.62 4.88 26.59
CA VAL A 436 -0.24 5.31 26.84
C VAL A 436 -0.16 6.81 26.63
N LEU A 437 0.30 7.53 27.66
CA LEU A 437 0.57 8.96 27.59
C LEU A 437 2.07 9.22 27.68
N ILE A 438 2.62 9.92 26.69
CA ILE A 438 3.99 10.43 26.71
C ILE A 438 4.00 11.88 27.14
N SER A 439 4.74 12.17 28.19
CA SER A 439 4.89 13.50 28.79
C SER A 439 6.37 13.84 29.03
N ILE A 440 6.64 15.05 29.47
CA ILE A 440 7.96 15.50 29.90
C ILE A 440 7.90 15.76 31.41
N ASP A 441 8.87 15.22 32.15
CA ASP A 441 9.04 15.46 33.59
C ASP A 441 9.62 16.85 33.88
N GLN A 442 9.76 17.19 35.16
CA GLN A 442 10.32 18.48 35.60
C GLN A 442 11.80 18.67 35.23
N ASP A 443 12.52 17.58 34.96
CA ASP A 443 13.92 17.57 34.59
C ASP A 443 14.12 17.55 33.06
N GLY A 444 13.04 17.56 32.27
CA GLY A 444 13.08 17.56 30.80
C GLY A 444 13.21 16.17 30.17
N ASN A 445 13.02 15.09 30.93
CA ASN A 445 13.09 13.73 30.37
C ASN A 445 11.71 13.25 29.92
N TYR A 446 11.70 12.39 28.89
CA TYR A 446 10.47 11.75 28.45
C TYR A 446 9.95 10.74 29.49
N GLU A 447 8.72 10.86 29.86
CA GLU A 447 8.01 9.95 30.76
C GLU A 447 6.89 9.22 30.00
N CYS A 448 6.80 7.91 30.21
CA CYS A 448 5.75 7.08 29.62
C CYS A 448 4.83 6.59 30.73
N THR A 449 3.62 7.11 30.81
CA THR A 449 2.60 6.72 31.77
C THR A 449 1.63 5.75 31.09
N VAL A 450 1.19 4.73 31.82
CA VAL A 450 0.18 3.78 31.35
C VAL A 450 -1.06 3.96 32.19
N GLU A 451 -2.15 4.29 31.55
CA GLU A 451 -3.46 4.31 32.17
C GLU A 451 -4.16 2.98 31.85
N GLU A 452 -4.65 2.31 32.89
CA GLU A 452 -5.39 1.07 32.71
C GLU A 452 -6.68 1.32 31.90
N PRO A 453 -7.16 0.33 31.12
CA PRO A 453 -8.42 0.47 30.40
C PRO A 453 -9.52 0.86 31.40
N LEU A 454 -10.30 1.88 31.06
CA LEU A 454 -11.55 2.13 31.75
C LEU A 454 -12.36 0.83 31.65
N GLU A 455 -12.66 0.23 32.82
CA GLU A 455 -13.58 -0.91 32.90
C GLU A 455 -14.95 -0.47 32.38
N LEU A 456 -15.20 -0.59 31.11
CA LEU A 456 -16.53 -0.40 30.49
C LEU A 456 -17.54 -1.49 30.90
N ASP A 457 -17.09 -2.48 31.68
CA ASP A 457 -17.96 -3.55 32.22
C ASP A 457 -18.73 -3.17 33.50
N ALA A 458 -18.62 -1.92 33.98
CA ALA A 458 -19.33 -1.46 35.19
C ALA A 458 -20.56 -0.54 34.91
N MET A 459 -20.94 -0.36 33.64
CA MET A 459 -22.25 0.25 33.37
C MET A 459 -23.34 -0.84 33.41
N PRO A 460 -24.33 -0.73 34.34
CA PRO A 460 -25.47 -1.64 34.34
C PRO A 460 -26.21 -1.51 33.01
N LEU A 461 -26.59 -2.63 32.41
CA LEU A 461 -27.37 -2.71 31.16
C LEU A 461 -28.70 -1.93 31.20
N ASP A 462 -29.15 -1.50 32.36
CA ASP A 462 -30.39 -0.77 32.55
C ASP A 462 -30.37 0.71 32.11
N ASP A 463 -29.18 1.33 31.98
CA ASP A 463 -29.07 2.73 31.54
C ASP A 463 -29.00 2.91 30.01
N LEU A 464 -28.76 1.85 29.26
CA LEU A 464 -28.74 1.87 27.76
C LEU A 464 -30.13 1.72 27.13
N LEU A 465 -31.15 1.40 27.91
CA LEU A 465 -32.53 1.17 27.41
C LEU A 465 -33.46 2.36 27.61
N THR A 466 -33.01 3.49 28.22
CA THR A 466 -33.87 4.62 28.53
C THR A 466 -33.76 5.86 27.65
N GLU A 467 -32.88 5.88 26.62
CA GLU A 467 -32.77 7.01 25.66
C GLU A 467 -33.45 6.78 24.30
N GLY A 468 -34.27 5.75 24.17
CA GLY A 468 -35.01 5.42 22.93
C GLY A 468 -36.46 5.94 22.85
N ASP A 469 -36.95 6.76 23.80
CA ASP A 469 -38.30 7.33 23.76
C ASP A 469 -38.34 8.79 24.27
N LYS A 470 -37.95 9.71 23.40
CA LYS A 470 -38.50 11.10 23.41
C LYS A 470 -38.22 11.79 22.07
#